data_7cb3b1a3edc7042f6fdb536c7be1df8b
#
_entry.id   7cb3b1a3edc7042f6fdb536c7be1df8b
#
_cell.length_a   1.000
_cell.length_b   1.000
_cell.length_c   1.000
_cell.angle_alpha   90.00
_cell.angle_beta   90.00
_cell.angle_gamma   90.00
#
_symmetry.space_group_name_H-M   'P 1'
#
loop_
_entity.id
_entity.type
_entity.pdbx_description
1 polymer ?
#
loop_
_entity_poly.entity_id
_entity_poly.type
_entity_poly.pdbx_seq_one_letter_code
_entity_poly.pdbx_strand_id
1 'polypeptide(L)'
;HPVLQLAARNLERNPGRASATTAALLVSVGVATTMVVGMATVAASMSGYLASSNPVDITVQSIAPDDDAAALTSRIEQVDGVRTAVLVPELTVRADSSAGSDDLILHAVDEAAVAPIIRSHAGLEGLNDGTLVVGEANELPEGSQVTLTGPAGAVTLSVHVEKSGLGPVITPAVAHRLAGDAPTARALW
;
A
#
# COMPACT_ATOMS: atom_id res chain seq x y z
N HIS A 1 43.32 -37.10 15.36
CA HIS A 1 42.42 -37.87 14.53
C HIS A 1 43.14 -38.31 13.26
N PRO A 2 43.35 -39.63 13.02
CA PRO A 2 44.13 -40.14 11.88
C PRO A 2 43.59 -39.70 10.53
N VAL A 3 42.29 -39.52 10.42
CA VAL A 3 41.61 -39.07 9.18
C VAL A 3 42.04 -37.65 8.75
N LEU A 4 42.19 -36.73 9.71
CA LEU A 4 42.63 -35.36 9.43
C LEU A 4 44.11 -35.32 9.02
N GLN A 5 44.95 -36.17 9.58
CA GLN A 5 46.36 -36.29 9.21
C GLN A 5 46.52 -36.86 7.79
N LEU A 6 45.69 -37.84 7.42
CA LEU A 6 45.66 -38.41 6.07
C LEU A 6 45.19 -37.40 5.03
N ALA A 7 44.17 -36.61 5.36
CA ALA A 7 43.66 -35.53 4.50
C ALA A 7 44.74 -34.44 4.31
N ALA A 8 45.41 -34.00 5.36
CA ALA A 8 46.50 -33.02 5.28
C ALA A 8 47.66 -33.49 4.37
N ARG A 9 48.11 -34.75 4.54
CA ARG A 9 49.17 -35.33 3.69
C ARG A 9 48.76 -35.48 2.24
N ASN A 10 47.47 -35.72 1.94
CA ASN A 10 46.97 -35.80 0.57
C ASN A 10 46.91 -34.41 -0.09
N LEU A 11 46.58 -33.35 0.67
CA LEU A 11 46.63 -31.97 0.23
C LEU A 11 48.08 -31.53 -0.13
N GLU A 12 49.08 -31.92 0.68
CA GLU A 12 50.47 -31.59 0.42
C GLU A 12 51.05 -32.31 -0.82
N ARG A 13 50.55 -33.52 -1.14
CA ARG A 13 51.03 -34.29 -2.30
C ARG A 13 50.45 -33.80 -3.65
N ASN A 14 49.30 -33.17 -3.65
CA ASN A 14 48.61 -32.74 -4.90
C ASN A 14 47.97 -31.34 -4.72
N PRO A 15 48.76 -30.27 -4.53
CA PRO A 15 48.26 -28.93 -4.22
C PRO A 15 47.37 -28.36 -5.35
N GLY A 16 47.71 -28.64 -6.60
CA GLY A 16 46.90 -28.17 -7.75
C GLY A 16 45.51 -28.78 -7.83
N ARG A 17 45.36 -30.05 -7.45
CA ARG A 17 44.04 -30.71 -7.43
C ARG A 17 43.21 -30.26 -6.25
N ALA A 18 43.84 -30.06 -5.09
CA ALA A 18 43.19 -29.55 -3.91
C ALA A 18 42.69 -28.11 -4.09
N SER A 19 43.53 -27.25 -4.67
CA SER A 19 43.15 -25.87 -4.96
C SER A 19 41.98 -25.77 -5.97
N ALA A 20 42.01 -26.58 -7.04
CA ALA A 20 40.94 -26.60 -8.03
C ALA A 20 39.59 -27.06 -7.41
N THR A 21 39.60 -28.10 -6.56
CA THR A 21 38.40 -28.57 -5.88
C THR A 21 37.85 -27.55 -4.88
N THR A 22 38.72 -26.90 -4.13
CA THR A 22 38.36 -25.84 -3.19
C THR A 22 37.80 -24.63 -3.92
N ALA A 23 38.42 -24.21 -5.03
CA ALA A 23 37.92 -23.12 -5.83
C ALA A 23 36.53 -23.43 -6.45
N ALA A 24 36.32 -24.65 -6.95
CA ALA A 24 35.06 -25.08 -7.46
C ALA A 24 33.95 -25.10 -6.38
N LEU A 25 34.27 -25.57 -5.18
CA LEU A 25 33.34 -25.52 -4.03
C LEU A 25 33.01 -24.09 -3.62
N LEU A 26 34.03 -23.21 -3.53
CA LEU A 26 33.80 -21.80 -3.18
C LEU A 26 32.91 -21.10 -4.21
N VAL A 27 33.17 -21.31 -5.50
CA VAL A 27 32.32 -20.76 -6.57
C VAL A 27 30.90 -21.30 -6.49
N SER A 28 30.74 -22.62 -6.30
CA SER A 28 29.40 -23.23 -6.21
C SER A 28 28.62 -22.73 -5.00
N VAL A 29 29.25 -22.65 -3.82
CA VAL A 29 28.61 -22.10 -2.61
C VAL A 29 28.32 -20.61 -2.79
N GLY A 30 29.26 -19.86 -3.36
CA GLY A 30 29.08 -18.43 -3.65
C GLY A 30 27.89 -18.17 -4.56
N VAL A 31 27.79 -18.90 -5.68
CA VAL A 31 26.67 -18.78 -6.62
C VAL A 31 25.35 -19.17 -5.95
N ALA A 32 25.32 -20.30 -5.22
CA ALA A 32 24.11 -20.73 -4.54
C ALA A 32 23.64 -19.71 -3.49
N THR A 33 24.58 -19.19 -2.70
CA THR A 33 24.28 -18.17 -1.69
C THR A 33 23.76 -16.89 -2.32
N THR A 34 24.42 -16.40 -3.37
CA THR A 34 23.99 -15.20 -4.11
C THR A 34 22.60 -15.38 -4.70
N MET A 35 22.30 -16.56 -5.25
CA MET A 35 20.97 -16.86 -5.81
C MET A 35 19.90 -16.87 -4.73
N VAL A 36 20.13 -17.51 -3.59
CA VAL A 36 19.17 -17.56 -2.48
C VAL A 36 18.92 -16.16 -1.91
N VAL A 37 19.99 -15.40 -1.64
CA VAL A 37 19.88 -14.03 -1.13
C VAL A 37 19.21 -13.13 -2.15
N GLY A 38 19.58 -13.23 -3.42
CA GLY A 38 18.96 -12.48 -4.50
C GLY A 38 17.45 -12.75 -4.61
N MET A 39 17.05 -14.00 -4.62
CA MET A 39 15.62 -14.37 -4.64
C MET A 39 14.85 -13.87 -3.41
N ALA A 40 15.44 -14.00 -2.22
CA ALA A 40 14.84 -13.50 -0.99
C ALA A 40 14.67 -11.97 -1.01
N THR A 41 15.67 -11.25 -1.53
CA THR A 41 15.61 -9.79 -1.68
C THR A 41 14.51 -9.37 -2.67
N VAL A 42 14.43 -10.03 -3.82
CA VAL A 42 13.38 -9.75 -4.83
C VAL A 42 12.00 -10.04 -4.25
N ALA A 43 11.82 -11.16 -3.57
CA ALA A 43 10.55 -11.52 -2.94
C ALA A 43 10.12 -10.50 -1.86
N ALA A 44 11.06 -10.05 -1.02
CA ALA A 44 10.79 -9.03 0.00
C ALA A 44 10.43 -7.68 -0.63
N SER A 45 11.17 -7.26 -1.67
CA SER A 45 10.88 -6.00 -2.39
C SER A 45 9.53 -6.05 -3.08
N MET A 46 9.19 -7.18 -3.72
CA MET A 46 7.93 -7.36 -4.42
C MET A 46 6.74 -7.36 -3.45
N SER A 47 6.87 -8.05 -2.31
CA SER A 47 5.80 -8.05 -1.28
C SER A 47 5.59 -6.66 -0.67
N GLY A 48 6.66 -5.90 -0.44
CA GLY A 48 6.56 -4.50 0.00
C GLY A 48 5.88 -3.61 -1.03
N TYR A 49 6.25 -3.74 -2.30
CA TYR A 49 5.61 -3.00 -3.39
C TYR A 49 4.12 -3.33 -3.53
N LEU A 50 3.76 -4.63 -3.50
CA LEU A 50 2.36 -5.05 -3.58
C LEU A 50 1.55 -4.56 -2.38
N ALA A 51 2.11 -4.57 -1.17
CA ALA A 51 1.43 -4.08 0.02
C ALA A 51 1.16 -2.57 -0.03
N SER A 52 2.07 -1.77 -0.60
CA SER A 52 1.87 -0.33 -0.77
C SER A 52 0.93 -0.01 -1.93
N SER A 53 1.02 -0.74 -3.05
CA SER A 53 0.17 -0.52 -4.22
C SER A 53 -1.27 -1.02 -4.04
N ASN A 54 -1.45 -2.05 -3.19
CA ASN A 54 -2.76 -2.63 -2.87
C ASN A 54 -2.89 -2.76 -1.36
N PRO A 55 -3.11 -1.66 -0.65
CA PRO A 55 -3.14 -1.65 0.80
C PRO A 55 -4.35 -2.37 1.39
N VAL A 56 -5.39 -2.59 0.60
CA VAL A 56 -6.61 -3.32 0.96
C VAL A 56 -6.74 -4.56 0.09
N ASP A 57 -7.22 -5.67 0.64
CA ASP A 57 -7.34 -6.95 -0.08
C ASP A 57 -8.43 -6.92 -1.16
N ILE A 58 -9.57 -6.34 -0.84
CA ILE A 58 -10.72 -6.23 -1.75
C ILE A 58 -11.37 -4.87 -1.51
N THR A 59 -11.72 -4.19 -2.59
CA THR A 59 -12.48 -2.95 -2.56
C THR A 59 -13.74 -3.10 -3.40
N VAL A 60 -14.90 -2.79 -2.81
CA VAL A 60 -16.17 -2.64 -3.51
C VAL A 60 -16.49 -1.15 -3.52
N GLN A 61 -16.63 -0.55 -4.69
CA GLN A 61 -16.84 0.89 -4.86
C GLN A 61 -18.28 1.21 -5.30
N SER A 62 -18.65 2.46 -5.11
CA SER A 62 -19.91 3.03 -5.61
C SER A 62 -21.17 2.33 -5.08
N ILE A 63 -21.16 1.92 -3.80
CA ILE A 63 -22.37 1.46 -3.13
C ILE A 63 -23.32 2.66 -3.00
N ALA A 64 -24.53 2.52 -3.54
CA ALA A 64 -25.50 3.61 -3.53
C ALA A 64 -25.85 4.04 -2.10
N PRO A 65 -26.15 5.32 -1.85
CA PRO A 65 -26.52 5.82 -0.53
C PRO A 65 -27.75 5.13 0.06
N ASP A 66 -28.67 4.71 -0.81
CA ASP A 66 -29.95 4.08 -0.43
C ASP A 66 -29.81 2.57 -0.13
N ASP A 67 -28.68 1.96 -0.46
CA ASP A 67 -28.43 0.57 -0.14
C ASP A 67 -28.22 0.39 1.38
N ASP A 68 -28.75 -0.70 1.91
CA ASP A 68 -28.49 -1.08 3.30
C ASP A 68 -27.04 -1.58 3.45
N ALA A 69 -26.15 -0.60 3.59
CA ALA A 69 -24.71 -0.84 3.68
C ALA A 69 -24.34 -1.68 4.92
N ALA A 70 -25.11 -1.59 6.01
CA ALA A 70 -24.88 -2.40 7.21
C ALA A 70 -25.23 -3.87 6.94
N ALA A 71 -26.35 -4.13 6.26
CA ALA A 71 -26.71 -5.48 5.85
C ALA A 71 -25.71 -6.05 4.85
N LEU A 72 -25.21 -5.24 3.92
CA LEU A 72 -24.18 -5.65 2.97
C LEU A 72 -22.87 -6.02 3.69
N THR A 73 -22.39 -5.17 4.60
CA THR A 73 -21.20 -5.44 5.42
C THR A 73 -21.34 -6.75 6.17
N SER A 74 -22.47 -6.94 6.88
CA SER A 74 -22.74 -8.16 7.62
C SER A 74 -22.77 -9.42 6.76
N ARG A 75 -23.29 -9.32 5.52
CA ARG A 75 -23.29 -10.43 4.56
C ARG A 75 -21.90 -10.76 4.05
N ILE A 76 -21.07 -9.75 3.80
CA ILE A 76 -19.70 -9.91 3.34
C ILE A 76 -18.83 -10.53 4.44
N GLU A 77 -18.98 -10.12 5.68
CA GLU A 77 -18.27 -10.69 6.82
C GLU A 77 -18.65 -12.17 7.10
N GLN A 78 -19.80 -12.63 6.59
CA GLN A 78 -20.20 -14.04 6.66
C GLN A 78 -19.55 -14.90 5.56
N VAL A 79 -18.88 -14.30 4.58
CA VAL A 79 -18.18 -15.05 3.53
C VAL A 79 -16.92 -15.67 4.11
N ASP A 80 -16.72 -16.97 3.84
CA ASP A 80 -15.52 -17.67 4.33
C ASP A 80 -14.25 -17.00 3.79
N GLY A 81 -13.33 -16.71 4.69
CA GLY A 81 -12.08 -16.01 4.38
C GLY A 81 -12.11 -14.49 4.58
N VAL A 82 -13.27 -13.85 4.72
CA VAL A 82 -13.38 -12.43 5.09
C VAL A 82 -13.33 -12.31 6.62
N ARG A 83 -12.42 -11.47 7.12
CA ARG A 83 -12.27 -11.24 8.56
C ARG A 83 -13.00 -10.00 9.04
N THR A 84 -12.95 -8.95 8.26
CA THR A 84 -13.52 -7.64 8.61
C THR A 84 -13.77 -6.86 7.32
N ALA A 85 -14.84 -6.09 7.31
CA ALA A 85 -15.16 -5.16 6.24
C ALA A 85 -15.45 -3.77 6.84
N VAL A 86 -14.93 -2.71 6.22
CA VAL A 86 -15.09 -1.33 6.69
C VAL A 86 -15.76 -0.49 5.61
N LEU A 87 -16.82 0.20 5.98
CA LEU A 87 -17.48 1.17 5.10
C LEU A 87 -16.68 2.49 5.10
N VAL A 88 -16.32 2.93 3.91
CA VAL A 88 -15.62 4.19 3.68
C VAL A 88 -16.51 5.09 2.83
N PRO A 89 -16.91 6.27 3.34
CA PRO A 89 -17.68 7.23 2.54
C PRO A 89 -16.89 7.70 1.32
N GLU A 90 -17.57 7.76 0.17
CA GLU A 90 -17.05 8.28 -1.09
C GLU A 90 -17.76 9.57 -1.47
N LEU A 91 -17.00 10.58 -1.84
CA LEU A 91 -17.50 11.86 -2.32
C LEU A 91 -16.92 12.17 -3.70
N THR A 92 -17.78 12.51 -4.64
CA THR A 92 -17.34 13.16 -5.88
C THR A 92 -17.35 14.65 -5.67
N VAL A 93 -16.20 15.28 -5.86
CA VAL A 93 -16.02 16.74 -5.68
C VAL A 93 -15.26 17.30 -6.86
N ARG A 94 -15.46 18.59 -7.13
CA ARG A 94 -14.62 19.33 -8.06
C ARG A 94 -13.36 19.77 -7.37
N ALA A 95 -12.22 19.45 -7.94
CA ALA A 95 -10.91 19.85 -7.47
C ALA A 95 -10.33 20.92 -8.41
N ASP A 96 -10.08 22.11 -7.88
CA ASP A 96 -9.46 23.22 -8.59
C ASP A 96 -8.02 23.37 -8.08
N SER A 97 -7.05 23.22 -8.97
CA SER A 97 -5.62 23.33 -8.70
C SER A 97 -4.94 24.24 -9.71
N SER A 98 -3.66 24.55 -9.51
CA SER A 98 -2.85 25.25 -10.50
C SER A 98 -2.67 24.50 -11.82
N ALA A 99 -2.89 23.19 -11.83
CA ALA A 99 -2.83 22.35 -13.02
C ALA A 99 -4.15 22.32 -13.83
N GLY A 100 -5.25 22.76 -13.21
CA GLY A 100 -6.58 22.77 -13.81
C GLY A 100 -7.67 22.36 -12.84
N SER A 101 -8.86 22.12 -13.40
CA SER A 101 -10.04 21.65 -12.66
C SER A 101 -10.45 20.28 -13.14
N ASP A 102 -10.65 19.35 -12.22
CA ASP A 102 -11.10 17.98 -12.52
C ASP A 102 -12.04 17.47 -11.41
N ASP A 103 -12.83 16.45 -11.74
CA ASP A 103 -13.66 15.78 -10.73
C ASP A 103 -12.86 14.66 -10.08
N LEU A 104 -12.79 14.68 -8.75
CA LEU A 104 -12.12 13.67 -7.94
C LEU A 104 -13.12 12.87 -7.11
N ILE A 105 -12.91 11.56 -7.05
CA ILE A 105 -13.57 10.70 -6.07
C ILE A 105 -12.67 10.62 -4.85
N LEU A 106 -13.17 11.11 -3.72
CA LEU A 106 -12.46 11.14 -2.44
C LEU A 106 -12.99 10.03 -1.54
N HIS A 107 -12.07 9.41 -0.80
CA HIS A 107 -12.40 8.47 0.27
C HIS A 107 -12.23 9.17 1.62
N ALA A 108 -13.30 9.20 2.43
CA ALA A 108 -13.24 9.73 3.78
C ALA A 108 -12.81 8.63 4.74
N VAL A 109 -11.56 8.64 5.15
CA VAL A 109 -10.94 7.56 5.92
C VAL A 109 -10.73 7.96 7.37
N ASP A 110 -11.30 7.18 8.27
CA ASP A 110 -10.93 7.16 9.69
C ASP A 110 -9.79 6.14 9.86
N GLU A 111 -8.60 6.63 10.16
CA GLU A 111 -7.40 5.80 10.33
C GLU A 111 -7.61 4.68 11.37
N ALA A 112 -8.29 4.97 12.48
CA ALA A 112 -8.56 3.98 13.52
C ALA A 112 -9.49 2.86 13.04
N ALA A 113 -10.47 3.19 12.20
CA ALA A 113 -11.41 2.22 11.65
C ALA A 113 -10.77 1.31 10.60
N VAL A 114 -9.86 1.84 9.77
CA VAL A 114 -9.23 1.06 8.70
C VAL A 114 -7.93 0.36 9.13
N ALA A 115 -7.33 0.75 10.26
CA ALA A 115 -6.08 0.15 10.75
C ALA A 115 -6.05 -1.39 10.75
N PRO A 116 -7.14 -2.12 11.11
CA PRO A 116 -7.11 -3.58 11.13
C PRO A 116 -7.13 -4.24 9.74
N ILE A 117 -7.49 -3.50 8.69
CA ILE A 117 -7.68 -4.05 7.34
C ILE A 117 -6.61 -3.60 6.34
N ILE A 118 -5.86 -2.53 6.62
CA ILE A 118 -4.81 -2.06 5.73
C ILE A 118 -3.49 -2.80 5.98
N ARG A 119 -2.82 -3.16 4.89
CA ARG A 119 -1.50 -3.82 4.93
C ARG A 119 -0.35 -2.86 5.15
N SER A 120 -0.55 -1.60 4.80
CA SER A 120 0.45 -0.54 4.90
C SER A 120 -0.21 0.77 5.25
N HIS A 121 0.30 1.45 6.27
CA HIS A 121 -0.14 2.79 6.66
C HIS A 121 0.46 3.91 5.78
N ALA A 122 1.37 3.58 4.86
CA ALA A 122 2.03 4.56 4.00
C ALA A 122 1.02 5.47 3.25
N GLY A 123 -0.12 4.91 2.81
CA GLY A 123 -1.16 5.69 2.14
C GLY A 123 -1.99 6.62 3.03
N LEU A 124 -1.74 6.63 4.33
CA LEU A 124 -2.40 7.49 5.32
C LEU A 124 -1.41 8.44 6.02
N GLU A 125 -0.12 8.34 5.70
CA GLU A 125 0.88 9.24 6.24
C GLU A 125 0.52 10.68 5.86
N GLY A 126 0.65 11.60 6.82
CA GLY A 126 0.29 13.00 6.61
C GLY A 126 -1.21 13.31 6.57
N LEU A 127 -2.10 12.33 6.69
CA LEU A 127 -3.55 12.54 6.71
C LEU A 127 -3.96 13.38 7.92
N ASN A 128 -4.53 14.56 7.67
CA ASN A 128 -5.09 15.47 8.67
C ASN A 128 -6.13 16.40 8.02
N ASP A 129 -6.80 17.24 8.82
CA ASP A 129 -7.86 18.12 8.34
C ASP A 129 -7.40 19.27 7.41
N GLY A 130 -6.12 19.40 7.18
CA GLY A 130 -5.51 20.38 6.27
C GLY A 130 -4.90 19.75 5.02
N THR A 131 -4.92 18.41 4.89
CA THR A 131 -4.26 17.71 3.79
C THR A 131 -5.22 16.86 2.96
N LEU A 132 -4.94 16.80 1.67
CA LEU A 132 -5.44 15.82 0.72
C LEU A 132 -4.29 14.86 0.42
N VAL A 133 -4.42 13.60 0.80
CA VAL A 133 -3.44 12.57 0.46
C VAL A 133 -3.84 11.94 -0.88
N VAL A 134 -2.90 11.93 -1.83
CA VAL A 134 -3.13 11.40 -3.18
C VAL A 134 -2.02 10.44 -3.59
N GLY A 135 -2.31 9.52 -4.49
CA GLY A 135 -1.29 8.71 -5.15
C GLY A 135 -0.56 9.49 -6.25
N GLU A 136 0.65 9.05 -6.61
CA GLU A 136 1.46 9.65 -7.69
C GLU A 136 0.69 9.76 -9.03
N ALA A 137 -0.28 8.89 -9.27
CA ALA A 137 -1.08 8.88 -10.51
C ALA A 137 -2.05 10.07 -10.67
N ASN A 138 -2.27 10.84 -9.61
CA ASN A 138 -3.20 11.99 -9.64
C ASN A 138 -2.54 13.27 -10.19
N GLU A 139 -1.26 13.25 -10.53
CA GLU A 139 -0.51 14.36 -11.16
C GLU A 139 -0.58 15.70 -10.38
N LEU A 140 -0.96 15.66 -9.09
CA LEU A 140 -0.98 16.83 -8.23
C LEU A 140 0.40 16.99 -7.55
N PRO A 141 1.04 18.17 -7.64
CA PRO A 141 2.37 18.35 -7.04
C PRO A 141 2.33 18.33 -5.52
N GLU A 142 3.32 17.70 -4.90
CA GLU A 142 3.53 17.72 -3.44
C GLU A 142 3.54 19.15 -2.90
N GLY A 143 2.81 19.38 -1.80
CA GLY A 143 2.72 20.68 -1.14
C GLY A 143 1.90 21.73 -1.88
N SER A 144 1.36 21.45 -3.06
CA SER A 144 0.47 22.36 -3.77
C SER A 144 -0.86 22.55 -3.03
N GLN A 145 -1.54 23.66 -3.30
CA GLN A 145 -2.88 23.91 -2.76
C GLN A 145 -3.93 23.45 -3.78
N VAL A 146 -4.94 22.74 -3.30
CA VAL A 146 -6.10 22.35 -4.07
C VAL A 146 -7.36 22.80 -3.35
N THR A 147 -8.30 23.39 -4.09
CA THR A 147 -9.62 23.75 -3.57
C THR A 147 -10.62 22.69 -4.00
N LEU A 148 -11.16 21.98 -3.02
CA LEU A 148 -12.20 20.98 -3.23
C LEU A 148 -13.55 21.65 -3.02
N THR A 149 -14.45 21.47 -3.98
CA THR A 149 -15.83 22.02 -3.93
C THR A 149 -16.82 20.87 -3.96
N GLY A 150 -17.55 20.75 -2.87
CA GLY A 150 -18.64 19.78 -2.71
C GLY A 150 -20.01 20.46 -2.54
N PRO A 151 -21.09 19.69 -2.37
CA PRO A 151 -22.46 20.20 -2.28
C PRO A 151 -22.71 21.13 -1.09
N ALA A 152 -21.99 20.96 0.01
CA ALA A 152 -22.16 21.79 1.23
C ALA A 152 -21.17 22.96 1.33
N GLY A 153 -20.10 22.96 0.55
CA GLY A 153 -19.11 24.05 0.60
C GLY A 153 -17.80 23.70 -0.09
N ALA A 154 -16.83 24.59 0.10
CA ALA A 154 -15.49 24.41 -0.44
C ALA A 154 -14.44 24.41 0.68
N VAL A 155 -13.38 23.65 0.49
CA VAL A 155 -12.25 23.52 1.42
C VAL A 155 -10.96 23.55 0.63
N THR A 156 -9.99 24.36 1.06
CA THR A 156 -8.64 24.34 0.47
C THR A 156 -7.72 23.50 1.34
N LEU A 157 -7.04 22.54 0.71
CA LEU A 157 -6.14 21.58 1.35
C LEU A 157 -4.75 21.65 0.70
N SER A 158 -3.74 21.25 1.46
CA SER A 158 -2.40 21.00 0.92
C SER A 158 -2.33 19.57 0.41
N VAL A 159 -1.74 19.39 -0.76
CA VAL A 159 -1.55 18.06 -1.34
C VAL A 159 -0.36 17.37 -0.69
N HIS A 160 -0.56 16.12 -0.26
CA HIS A 160 0.48 15.21 0.15
C HIS A 160 0.48 13.98 -0.76
N VAL A 161 1.61 13.72 -1.41
CA VAL A 161 1.71 12.64 -2.42
C VAL A 161 2.34 11.41 -1.81
N GLU A 162 1.59 10.32 -1.85
CA GLU A 162 2.02 9.02 -1.33
C GLU A 162 2.10 7.94 -2.42
N LYS A 163 2.99 6.98 -2.23
CA LYS A 163 3.14 5.80 -3.10
C LYS A 163 2.12 4.72 -2.75
N SER A 164 0.86 5.09 -2.63
CA SER A 164 -0.17 4.15 -2.24
C SER A 164 -1.29 4.05 -3.27
N GLY A 165 -1.95 2.90 -3.29
CA GLY A 165 -3.10 2.63 -4.17
C GLY A 165 -4.46 2.96 -3.54
N LEU A 166 -4.52 3.69 -2.41
CA LEU A 166 -5.79 4.03 -1.76
C LEU A 166 -6.62 5.08 -2.51
N GLY A 167 -6.02 5.78 -3.48
CA GLY A 167 -6.65 6.90 -4.17
C GLY A 167 -6.63 8.18 -3.32
N PRO A 168 -7.37 9.23 -3.73
CA PRO A 168 -7.46 10.47 -2.97
C PRO A 168 -8.19 10.26 -1.65
N VAL A 169 -7.50 10.58 -0.53
CA VAL A 169 -7.98 10.35 0.84
C VAL A 169 -8.07 11.65 1.61
N ILE A 170 -9.15 11.81 2.35
CA ILE A 170 -9.39 12.93 3.29
C ILE A 170 -9.89 12.39 4.63
N THR A 171 -9.87 13.24 5.67
CA THR A 171 -10.49 12.90 6.95
C THR A 171 -12.01 12.97 6.90
N PRO A 172 -12.73 12.26 7.78
CA PRO A 172 -14.20 12.39 7.91
C PRO A 172 -14.65 13.82 8.22
N ALA A 173 -13.85 14.59 8.96
CA ALA A 173 -14.15 15.99 9.27
C ALA A 173 -14.14 16.88 8.01
N VAL A 174 -13.19 16.65 7.10
CA VAL A 174 -13.14 17.33 5.80
C VAL A 174 -14.32 16.91 4.93
N ALA A 175 -14.63 15.61 4.89
CA ALA A 175 -15.76 15.09 4.14
C ALA A 175 -17.08 15.73 4.60
N HIS A 176 -17.30 15.86 5.90
CA HIS A 176 -18.48 16.54 6.44
C HIS A 176 -18.56 18.01 6.02
N ARG A 177 -17.44 18.74 5.97
CA ARG A 177 -17.41 20.13 5.48
C ARG A 177 -17.78 20.24 3.99
N LEU A 178 -17.42 19.23 3.19
CA LEU A 178 -17.71 19.20 1.74
C LEU A 178 -19.13 18.72 1.42
N ALA A 179 -19.62 17.69 2.10
CA ALA A 179 -20.90 17.04 1.81
C ALA A 179 -22.02 17.45 2.77
N GLY A 180 -21.71 17.96 3.98
CA GLY A 180 -22.69 18.17 5.03
C GLY A 180 -23.37 16.85 5.40
N ASP A 181 -24.70 16.88 5.49
CA ASP A 181 -25.54 15.70 5.73
C ASP A 181 -26.02 15.06 4.43
N ALA A 182 -25.46 15.45 3.26
CA ALA A 182 -25.85 14.88 1.99
C ALA A 182 -25.49 13.37 1.95
N PRO A 183 -26.35 12.53 1.39
CA PRO A 183 -26.03 11.13 1.23
C PRO A 183 -24.82 10.96 0.30
N THR A 184 -23.84 10.25 0.77
CA THR A 184 -22.61 9.95 0.02
C THR A 184 -22.63 8.51 -0.44
N ALA A 185 -22.07 8.24 -1.62
CA ALA A 185 -21.73 6.87 -1.99
C ALA A 185 -20.78 6.26 -0.94
N ARG A 186 -20.60 4.97 -1.00
CA ARG A 186 -19.74 4.26 -0.06
C ARG A 186 -18.87 3.26 -0.79
N ALA A 187 -17.64 3.10 -0.31
CA ALA A 187 -16.83 1.94 -0.62
C ALA A 187 -16.85 0.97 0.57
N LEU A 188 -16.66 -0.29 0.30
CA LEU A 188 -16.38 -1.30 1.30
C LEU A 188 -14.95 -1.82 1.06
N TRP A 189 -14.16 -1.77 2.11
CA TRP A 189 -12.77 -2.20 2.11
C TRP A 189 -12.57 -3.43 2.99
#